data_fcbab54a5ec38836b60fbb87ce896cf2
#
_entry.id   fcbab54a5ec38836b60fbb87ce896cf2
#
_cell.length_a   1.000
_cell.length_b   1.000
_cell.length_c   1.000
_cell.angle_alpha   90.00
_cell.angle_beta   90.00
_cell.angle_gamma   90.00
#
_symmetry.space_group_name_H-M   'P 1'
#
loop_
_entity.id
_entity.type
_entity.pdbx_description
1 polymer ?
#
loop_
_entity_poly.entity_id
_entity_poly.type
_entity_poly.pdbx_seq_one_letter_code
_entity_poly.pdbx_strand_id
1 'polypeptide(L)'
;MPISPATAANSSSNGAPQAILLELVDEHGNTIGTAEKLSAHQAPGQLHRAFSVFLFDEHGRLLLQRRALGKYHSPGVWSNTCCGHPFPGEAPFTAAARRTHEELGVSPSLLAEAGTVRYNHPDPASGLVEQEYNHLFVGLVQAPPRPDPDEVGETAFVTPKELTDRHAEAPFSAWFMTVLDAARPAIKELTGPSGGW
;
A
#
# COMPACT_ATOMS: atom_id res chain seq x y z
N MET A 1 29.71 58.87 10.09
CA MET A 1 30.17 57.46 10.02
C MET A 1 28.91 56.61 9.93
N PRO A 2 28.54 56.08 8.72
CA PRO A 2 27.40 55.19 8.63
C PRO A 2 27.85 53.75 8.88
N ILE A 3 27.05 53.04 9.68
CA ILE A 3 27.24 51.64 10.00
C ILE A 3 26.61 50.79 8.87
N SER A 4 27.42 49.95 8.24
CA SER A 4 26.97 48.96 7.22
C SER A 4 26.17 47.85 7.90
N PRO A 5 25.05 47.40 7.28
CA PRO A 5 24.38 46.21 7.76
C PRO A 5 25.09 44.93 7.25
N ALA A 6 25.35 44.02 8.17
CA ALA A 6 25.88 42.70 7.86
C ALA A 6 24.87 41.88 7.06
N THR A 7 25.32 41.41 5.89
CA THR A 7 24.58 40.49 5.02
C THR A 7 24.55 39.10 5.67
N ALA A 8 23.39 38.68 6.10
CA ALA A 8 23.18 37.33 6.56
C ALA A 8 23.26 36.36 5.34
N ALA A 9 24.24 35.52 5.32
CA ALA A 9 24.39 34.45 4.33
C ALA A 9 23.28 33.41 4.59
N ASN A 10 22.37 33.30 3.62
CA ASN A 10 21.33 32.30 3.59
C ASN A 10 21.99 30.97 3.17
N SER A 11 22.31 30.10 4.13
CA SER A 11 22.79 28.76 3.87
C SER A 11 21.60 27.90 3.43
N SER A 12 21.38 27.79 2.13
CA SER A 12 20.52 26.77 1.53
C SER A 12 21.13 25.40 1.81
N SER A 13 20.61 24.72 2.83
CA SER A 13 20.88 23.30 3.02
C SER A 13 20.23 22.53 1.87
N ASN A 14 21.04 22.08 0.92
CA ASN A 14 20.68 21.03 -0.02
C ASN A 14 20.39 19.76 0.79
N GLY A 15 19.13 19.58 1.20
CA GLY A 15 18.68 18.36 1.84
C GLY A 15 18.70 17.23 0.81
N ALA A 16 19.60 16.28 0.97
CA ALA A 16 19.47 14.99 0.30
C ALA A 16 18.06 14.43 0.61
N PRO A 17 17.40 13.76 -0.34
CA PRO A 17 16.07 13.18 -0.09
C PRO A 17 16.15 12.30 1.16
N GLN A 18 15.29 12.57 2.13
CA GLN A 18 15.30 11.87 3.40
C GLN A 18 14.95 10.40 3.14
N ALA A 19 15.81 9.48 3.56
CA ALA A 19 15.61 8.05 3.37
C ALA A 19 14.29 7.61 4.04
N ILE A 20 13.45 6.90 3.30
CA ILE A 20 12.22 6.33 3.83
C ILE A 20 12.59 5.11 4.67
N LEU A 21 12.29 5.16 5.97
CA LEU A 21 12.52 4.05 6.89
C LEU A 21 11.28 3.18 7.02
N LEU A 22 11.50 1.87 7.05
CA LEU A 22 10.51 0.84 7.35
C LEU A 22 10.76 0.26 8.73
N GLU A 23 9.70 -0.17 9.39
CA GLU A 23 9.76 -0.86 10.65
C GLU A 23 10.02 -2.35 10.44
N LEU A 24 11.17 -2.84 10.91
CA LEU A 24 11.50 -4.26 10.91
C LEU A 24 10.77 -4.96 12.06
N VAL A 25 10.26 -6.15 11.79
CA VAL A 25 9.51 -6.94 12.77
C VAL A 25 9.98 -8.38 12.85
N ASP A 26 9.69 -9.03 13.97
CA ASP A 26 9.85 -10.47 14.11
C ASP A 26 8.65 -11.23 13.49
N GLU A 27 8.66 -12.55 13.57
CA GLU A 27 7.60 -13.40 13.03
C GLU A 27 6.24 -13.24 13.73
N HIS A 28 6.20 -12.57 14.88
CA HIS A 28 4.97 -12.26 15.63
C HIS A 28 4.50 -10.83 15.41
N GLY A 29 5.22 -10.04 14.59
CA GLY A 29 4.91 -8.63 14.32
C GLY A 29 5.42 -7.67 15.39
N ASN A 30 6.29 -8.10 16.30
CA ASN A 30 6.93 -7.18 17.26
C ASN A 30 8.05 -6.41 16.56
N THR A 31 8.12 -5.11 16.80
CA THR A 31 9.16 -4.24 16.25
C THR A 31 10.53 -4.62 16.81
N ILE A 32 11.50 -4.87 15.90
CA ILE A 32 12.88 -5.21 16.26
C ILE A 32 13.91 -4.21 15.75
N GLY A 33 13.49 -3.21 14.97
CA GLY A 33 14.37 -2.18 14.45
C GLY A 33 13.78 -1.44 13.25
N THR A 34 14.63 -0.77 12.49
CA THR A 34 14.25 -0.08 11.24
C THR A 34 15.31 -0.32 10.17
N ALA A 35 14.91 -0.26 8.91
CA ALA A 35 15.80 -0.28 7.77
C ALA A 35 15.36 0.75 6.72
N GLU A 36 16.30 1.19 5.89
CA GLU A 36 15.96 1.98 4.71
C GLU A 36 15.14 1.13 3.73
N LYS A 37 14.13 1.75 3.11
CA LYS A 37 13.11 1.03 2.31
C LYS A 37 13.73 0.14 1.23
N LEU A 38 14.66 0.68 0.42
CA LEU A 38 15.29 -0.12 -0.64
C LEU A 38 16.11 -1.27 -0.05
N SER A 39 16.86 -1.01 1.03
CA SER A 39 17.65 -2.03 1.71
C SER A 39 16.80 -3.17 2.28
N ALA A 40 15.61 -2.87 2.80
CA ALA A 40 14.69 -3.89 3.31
C ALA A 40 14.16 -4.82 2.20
N HIS A 41 14.04 -4.31 0.98
CA HIS A 41 13.57 -5.06 -0.18
C HIS A 41 14.68 -5.76 -0.99
N GLN A 42 15.96 -5.47 -0.73
CA GLN A 42 17.06 -6.18 -1.39
C GLN A 42 17.11 -7.64 -0.94
N ALA A 43 17.35 -8.56 -1.90
CA ALA A 43 17.44 -10.00 -1.59
C ALA A 43 18.47 -10.29 -0.49
N PRO A 44 18.17 -11.16 0.49
CA PRO A 44 17.01 -12.07 0.58
C PRO A 44 15.71 -11.41 1.11
N GLY A 45 15.67 -10.10 1.33
CA GLY A 45 14.62 -9.35 1.98
C GLY A 45 14.77 -9.31 3.50
N GLN A 46 14.16 -8.31 4.14
CA GLN A 46 14.04 -8.22 5.60
C GLN A 46 12.57 -8.14 5.96
N LEU A 47 12.13 -8.94 6.95
CA LEU A 47 10.73 -8.93 7.37
C LEU A 47 10.38 -7.57 7.96
N HIS A 48 9.45 -6.87 7.32
CA HIS A 48 9.04 -5.53 7.70
C HIS A 48 7.51 -5.38 7.73
N ARG A 49 7.06 -4.37 8.45
CA ARG A 49 5.64 -4.08 8.63
C ARG A 49 5.05 -3.45 7.38
N ALA A 50 3.90 -3.98 6.95
CA ALA A 50 3.14 -3.48 5.82
C ALA A 50 1.64 -3.52 6.10
N PHE A 51 0.86 -2.93 5.19
CA PHE A 51 -0.59 -3.04 5.20
C PHE A 51 -1.15 -3.20 3.79
N SER A 52 -2.33 -3.82 3.70
CA SER A 52 -3.14 -3.91 2.49
C SER A 52 -4.59 -3.55 2.78
N VAL A 53 -5.20 -2.76 1.90
CA VAL A 53 -6.57 -2.27 2.00
C VAL A 53 -7.40 -2.82 0.86
N PHE A 54 -8.63 -3.25 1.17
CA PHE A 54 -9.65 -3.67 0.22
C PHE A 54 -10.90 -2.84 0.46
N LEU A 55 -11.22 -1.90 -0.42
CA LEU A 55 -12.43 -1.09 -0.34
C LEU A 55 -13.46 -1.55 -1.35
N PHE A 56 -14.69 -1.56 -0.89
CA PHE A 56 -15.85 -1.97 -1.67
C PHE A 56 -16.83 -0.80 -1.81
N ASP A 57 -17.49 -0.73 -2.96
CA ASP A 57 -18.59 0.20 -3.14
C ASP A 57 -19.92 -0.36 -2.57
N GLU A 58 -20.99 0.41 -2.68
CA GLU A 58 -22.34 0.02 -2.23
C GLU A 58 -22.93 -1.19 -2.97
N HIS A 59 -22.33 -1.56 -4.12
CA HIS A 59 -22.72 -2.74 -4.90
C HIS A 59 -21.85 -3.96 -4.61
N GLY A 60 -20.95 -3.89 -3.62
CA GLY A 60 -20.02 -4.96 -3.26
C GLY A 60 -18.91 -5.20 -4.29
N ARG A 61 -18.58 -4.22 -5.15
CA ARG A 61 -17.48 -4.29 -6.11
C ARG A 61 -16.19 -3.81 -5.45
N LEU A 62 -15.12 -4.55 -5.62
CA LEU A 62 -13.79 -4.21 -5.11
C LEU A 62 -13.15 -3.10 -5.95
N LEU A 63 -12.65 -2.07 -5.28
CA LEU A 63 -11.81 -1.04 -5.90
C LEU A 63 -10.38 -1.56 -6.06
N LEU A 64 -9.95 -1.76 -7.30
CA LEU A 64 -8.57 -2.05 -7.68
C LEU A 64 -7.85 -0.77 -8.09
N GLN A 65 -6.52 -0.76 -7.94
CA GLN A 65 -5.65 0.22 -8.56
C GLN A 65 -4.67 -0.44 -9.54
N ARG A 66 -4.32 0.26 -10.61
CA ARG A 66 -3.18 -0.05 -11.46
C ARG A 66 -2.05 0.89 -11.10
N ARG A 67 -0.93 0.33 -10.67
CA ARG A 67 0.23 1.12 -10.22
C ARG A 67 0.76 2.00 -11.35
N ALA A 68 1.14 3.23 -11.02
CA ALA A 68 1.73 4.15 -12.01
C ALA A 68 3.00 3.55 -12.64
N LEU A 69 3.25 3.88 -13.90
CA LEU A 69 4.42 3.39 -14.63
C LEU A 69 5.75 3.93 -14.06
N GLY A 70 5.72 5.05 -13.34
CA GLY A 70 6.88 5.65 -12.68
C GLY A 70 7.31 4.95 -11.38
N LYS A 71 6.57 3.96 -10.89
CA LYS A 71 6.94 3.23 -9.66
C LYS A 71 8.18 2.38 -9.90
N TYR A 72 9.15 2.43 -8.98
CA TYR A 72 10.41 1.66 -9.09
C TYR A 72 10.20 0.14 -8.87
N HIS A 73 9.11 -0.25 -8.22
CA HIS A 73 8.75 -1.63 -7.95
C HIS A 73 7.37 -1.95 -8.50
N SER A 74 7.25 -3.06 -9.26
CA SER A 74 6.00 -3.51 -9.88
C SER A 74 5.23 -2.40 -10.60
N PRO A 75 5.83 -1.66 -11.57
CA PRO A 75 5.13 -0.61 -12.31
C PRO A 75 4.07 -1.20 -13.25
N GLY A 76 2.93 -0.51 -13.37
CA GLY A 76 1.88 -0.82 -14.35
C GLY A 76 1.07 -2.07 -14.07
N VAL A 77 1.29 -2.78 -12.94
CA VAL A 77 0.49 -3.95 -12.57
C VAL A 77 -0.74 -3.56 -11.77
N TRP A 78 -1.77 -4.39 -11.82
CA TRP A 78 -2.95 -4.28 -10.96
C TRP A 78 -2.66 -4.75 -9.54
N SER A 79 -3.34 -4.17 -8.57
CA SER A 79 -3.23 -4.52 -7.15
C SER A 79 -4.55 -4.22 -6.42
N ASN A 80 -4.60 -4.57 -5.14
CA ASN A 80 -5.68 -4.21 -4.23
C ASN A 80 -5.81 -2.67 -4.12
N THR A 81 -6.81 -2.21 -3.39
CA THR A 81 -7.17 -0.78 -3.32
C THR A 81 -5.98 0.11 -2.94
N CYS A 82 -5.26 -0.26 -1.89
CA CYS A 82 -4.04 0.44 -1.46
C CYS A 82 -3.14 -0.53 -0.69
N CYS A 83 -1.85 -0.37 -0.80
CA CYS A 83 -0.87 -1.09 0.01
C CYS A 83 0.35 -0.19 0.27
N GLY A 84 1.03 -0.45 1.37
CA GLY A 84 2.19 0.35 1.74
C GLY A 84 2.73 0.01 3.11
N HIS A 85 3.54 0.91 3.63
CA HIS A 85 4.25 0.71 4.87
C HIS A 85 3.91 1.83 5.85
N PRO A 86 3.62 1.51 7.11
CA PRO A 86 3.56 2.50 8.17
C PRO A 86 4.93 3.17 8.35
N PHE A 87 4.94 4.43 8.74
CA PHE A 87 6.16 5.03 9.26
C PHE A 87 6.55 4.33 10.58
N PRO A 88 7.84 4.32 10.97
CA PRO A 88 8.24 3.78 12.25
C PRO A 88 7.42 4.39 13.41
N GLY A 89 6.74 3.51 14.17
CA GLY A 89 5.84 3.91 15.26
C GLY A 89 4.44 4.36 14.83
N GLU A 90 4.13 4.42 13.54
CA GLU A 90 2.77 4.69 13.05
C GLU A 90 1.91 3.42 13.14
N ALA A 91 0.69 3.56 13.67
CA ALA A 91 -0.25 2.43 13.69
C ALA A 91 -0.63 2.03 12.26
N PRO A 92 -0.66 0.72 11.92
CA PRO A 92 -1.01 0.25 10.57
C PRO A 92 -2.35 0.76 10.06
N PHE A 93 -3.36 0.87 10.94
CA PHE A 93 -4.66 1.46 10.61
C PHE A 93 -4.54 2.92 10.16
N THR A 94 -3.77 3.71 10.88
CA THR A 94 -3.54 5.14 10.55
C THR A 94 -2.83 5.27 9.20
N ALA A 95 -1.79 4.46 8.98
CA ALA A 95 -1.07 4.42 7.71
C ALA A 95 -1.98 4.02 6.54
N ALA A 96 -2.82 3.00 6.73
CA ALA A 96 -3.78 2.53 5.74
C ALA A 96 -4.76 3.64 5.33
N ALA A 97 -5.35 4.33 6.31
CA ALA A 97 -6.28 5.45 6.04
C ALA A 97 -5.57 6.63 5.35
N ARG A 98 -4.39 7.01 5.84
CA ARG A 98 -3.58 8.09 5.28
C ARG A 98 -3.19 7.81 3.83
N ARG A 99 -2.60 6.65 3.54
CA ARG A 99 -2.14 6.30 2.19
C ARG A 99 -3.30 6.12 1.21
N THR A 100 -4.43 5.58 1.64
CA THR A 100 -5.64 5.49 0.80
C THR A 100 -6.10 6.89 0.38
N HIS A 101 -6.04 7.86 1.28
CA HIS A 101 -6.37 9.24 0.94
C HIS A 101 -5.32 9.86 0.00
N GLU A 102 -4.04 9.67 0.28
CA GLU A 102 -2.94 10.22 -0.52
C GLU A 102 -2.94 9.65 -1.95
N GLU A 103 -3.09 8.32 -2.11
CA GLU A 103 -3.02 7.67 -3.42
C GLU A 103 -4.30 7.79 -4.25
N LEU A 104 -5.47 7.76 -3.59
CA LEU A 104 -6.76 7.63 -4.28
C LEU A 104 -7.71 8.82 -4.05
N GLY A 105 -7.35 9.78 -3.19
CA GLY A 105 -8.18 10.92 -2.85
C GLY A 105 -9.49 10.55 -2.14
N VAL A 106 -9.61 9.33 -1.59
CA VAL A 106 -10.80 8.87 -0.89
C VAL A 106 -10.52 8.62 0.59
N SER A 107 -11.52 8.87 1.42
CA SER A 107 -11.53 8.46 2.81
C SER A 107 -12.59 7.37 2.97
N PRO A 108 -12.22 6.17 3.46
CA PRO A 108 -13.21 5.11 3.68
C PRO A 108 -14.31 5.57 4.63
N SER A 109 -15.57 5.25 4.32
CA SER A 109 -16.68 5.48 5.24
C SER A 109 -16.74 4.44 6.37
N LEU A 110 -16.13 3.30 6.13
CA LEU A 110 -15.83 2.23 7.07
C LEU A 110 -14.45 1.67 6.73
N LEU A 111 -13.63 1.43 7.74
CA LEU A 111 -12.39 0.68 7.62
C LEU A 111 -12.25 -0.19 8.87
N ALA A 112 -12.06 -1.49 8.68
CA ALA A 112 -11.97 -2.48 9.76
C ALA A 112 -10.77 -3.40 9.54
N GLU A 113 -10.20 -3.91 10.63
CA GLU A 113 -9.14 -4.91 10.57
C GLU A 113 -9.66 -6.23 10.00
N ALA A 114 -8.88 -6.87 9.14
CA ALA A 114 -9.18 -8.13 8.48
C ALA A 114 -8.12 -9.22 8.78
N GLY A 115 -7.33 -9.03 9.82
CA GLY A 115 -6.26 -9.93 10.24
C GLY A 115 -4.88 -9.54 9.71
N THR A 116 -3.96 -10.50 9.75
CA THR A 116 -2.57 -10.34 9.30
C THR A 116 -2.13 -11.54 8.48
N VAL A 117 -1.18 -11.33 7.59
CA VAL A 117 -0.55 -12.40 6.82
C VAL A 117 0.94 -12.12 6.66
N ARG A 118 1.77 -13.18 6.67
CA ARG A 118 3.21 -13.09 6.35
C ARG A 118 3.46 -13.74 5.01
N TYR A 119 4.32 -13.12 4.23
CA TYR A 119 4.76 -13.67 2.96
C TYR A 119 6.19 -13.24 2.61
N ASN A 120 6.74 -13.94 1.64
CA ASN A 120 8.01 -13.62 1.00
C ASN A 120 7.82 -13.85 -0.50
N HIS A 121 7.68 -12.77 -1.26
CA HIS A 121 7.47 -12.79 -2.70
C HIS A 121 8.64 -12.10 -3.40
N PRO A 122 9.56 -12.86 -4.02
CA PRO A 122 10.52 -12.29 -4.95
C PRO A 122 9.82 -11.70 -6.16
N ASP A 123 10.25 -10.50 -6.56
CA ASP A 123 9.85 -9.89 -7.84
C ASP A 123 10.95 -10.11 -8.87
N PRO A 124 10.78 -11.03 -9.83
CA PRO A 124 11.80 -11.33 -10.84
C PRO A 124 12.13 -10.15 -11.75
N ALA A 125 11.20 -9.20 -11.89
CA ALA A 125 11.37 -8.05 -12.77
C ALA A 125 12.31 -6.99 -12.18
N SER A 126 12.22 -6.75 -10.87
CA SER A 126 13.06 -5.77 -10.17
C SER A 126 14.25 -6.40 -9.42
N GLY A 127 14.19 -7.71 -9.13
CA GLY A 127 15.13 -8.40 -8.24
C GLY A 127 14.93 -8.07 -6.75
N LEU A 128 13.85 -7.36 -6.43
CA LEU A 128 13.47 -7.01 -5.06
C LEU A 128 12.61 -8.13 -4.44
N VAL A 129 12.47 -8.08 -3.12
CA VAL A 129 11.72 -9.08 -2.35
C VAL A 129 10.74 -8.37 -1.42
N GLU A 130 9.46 -8.74 -1.53
CA GLU A 130 8.40 -8.33 -0.59
C GLU A 130 8.34 -9.35 0.54
N GLN A 131 9.10 -9.10 1.62
CA GLN A 131 9.07 -9.93 2.82
C GLN A 131 8.34 -9.15 3.92
N GLU A 132 7.04 -9.40 4.02
CA GLU A 132 6.15 -8.55 4.80
C GLU A 132 5.39 -9.30 5.90
N TYR A 133 5.23 -8.61 7.03
CA TYR A 133 4.18 -8.84 8.02
C TYR A 133 3.07 -7.84 7.72
N ASN A 134 2.07 -8.27 6.98
CA ASN A 134 1.07 -7.39 6.37
C ASN A 134 -0.22 -7.38 7.19
N HIS A 135 -0.65 -6.18 7.62
CA HIS A 135 -1.93 -5.93 8.27
C HIS A 135 -3.00 -5.69 7.22
N LEU A 136 -4.09 -6.45 7.29
CA LEU A 136 -5.17 -6.42 6.31
C LEU A 136 -6.33 -5.57 6.82
N PHE A 137 -6.87 -4.76 5.93
CA PHE A 137 -8.04 -3.91 6.20
C PHE A 137 -9.08 -4.08 5.10
N VAL A 138 -10.34 -4.15 5.51
CA VAL A 138 -11.50 -4.12 4.61
C VAL A 138 -12.38 -2.93 4.93
N GLY A 139 -13.05 -2.39 3.93
CA GLY A 139 -13.87 -1.22 4.17
C GLY A 139 -14.79 -0.85 3.02
N LEU A 140 -15.51 0.26 3.21
CA LEU A 140 -16.46 0.81 2.25
C LEU A 140 -16.01 2.18 1.76
N VAL A 141 -16.21 2.43 0.48
CA VAL A 141 -15.99 3.73 -0.15
C VAL A 141 -17.27 4.18 -0.86
N GLN A 142 -17.67 5.43 -0.64
CA GLN A 142 -18.86 6.03 -1.26
C GLN A 142 -18.50 7.08 -2.33
N ALA A 143 -17.34 7.72 -2.16
CA ALA A 143 -16.88 8.71 -3.11
C ALA A 143 -16.10 8.07 -4.26
N PRO A 144 -16.22 8.58 -5.49
CA PRO A 144 -15.37 8.13 -6.60
C PRO A 144 -13.90 8.46 -6.31
N PRO A 145 -12.97 7.56 -6.65
CA PRO A 145 -11.55 7.81 -6.47
C PRO A 145 -11.07 9.00 -7.33
N ARG A 146 -10.10 9.73 -6.79
CA ARG A 146 -9.35 10.80 -7.46
C ARG A 146 -7.86 10.50 -7.30
N PRO A 147 -7.34 9.56 -8.09
CA PRO A 147 -5.99 9.06 -7.90
C PRO A 147 -4.94 10.14 -8.16
N ASP A 148 -3.87 10.09 -7.36
CA ASP A 148 -2.62 10.78 -7.66
C ASP A 148 -1.95 10.05 -8.84
N PRO A 149 -1.73 10.70 -9.99
CA PRO A 149 -1.16 10.06 -11.18
C PRO A 149 0.28 9.57 -11.01
N ASP A 150 1.02 10.11 -10.03
CA ASP A 150 2.37 9.64 -9.71
C ASP A 150 2.35 8.30 -8.95
N GLU A 151 1.23 7.97 -8.31
CA GLU A 151 1.04 6.74 -7.55
C GLU A 151 0.19 5.71 -8.31
N VAL A 152 -0.91 6.15 -8.93
CA VAL A 152 -1.95 5.29 -9.51
C VAL A 152 -2.30 5.75 -10.92
N GLY A 153 -2.04 4.89 -11.90
CA GLY A 153 -2.34 5.18 -13.32
C GLY A 153 -3.80 4.93 -13.72
N GLU A 154 -4.48 4.03 -13.02
CA GLU A 154 -5.86 3.63 -13.33
C GLU A 154 -6.54 3.03 -12.10
N THR A 155 -7.87 3.16 -12.02
CA THR A 155 -8.70 2.48 -11.01
C THR A 155 -9.86 1.76 -11.67
N ALA A 156 -10.34 0.67 -11.05
CA ALA A 156 -11.51 -0.05 -11.51
C ALA A 156 -12.28 -0.65 -10.33
N PHE A 157 -13.61 -0.56 -10.36
CA PHE A 157 -14.48 -1.35 -9.49
C PHE A 157 -14.81 -2.67 -10.19
N VAL A 158 -14.56 -3.80 -9.51
CA VAL A 158 -14.74 -5.13 -10.11
C VAL A 158 -15.58 -6.03 -9.21
N THR A 159 -16.44 -6.84 -9.85
CA THR A 159 -17.08 -8.01 -9.25
C THR A 159 -16.09 -9.17 -9.14
N PRO A 160 -16.39 -10.24 -8.37
CA PRO A 160 -15.54 -11.44 -8.32
C PRO A 160 -15.25 -12.06 -9.69
N LYS A 161 -16.27 -12.07 -10.59
CA LYS A 161 -16.11 -12.58 -11.95
C LYS A 161 -15.16 -11.70 -12.77
N GLU A 162 -15.37 -10.39 -12.75
CA GLU A 162 -14.51 -9.44 -13.47
C GLU A 162 -13.07 -9.44 -12.93
N LEU A 163 -12.88 -9.67 -11.62
CA LEU A 163 -11.55 -9.87 -11.04
C LEU A 163 -10.87 -11.11 -11.62
N THR A 164 -11.61 -12.24 -11.71
CA THR A 164 -11.09 -13.49 -12.30
C THR A 164 -10.69 -13.29 -13.75
N ASP A 165 -11.56 -12.68 -14.54
CA ASP A 165 -11.30 -12.39 -15.95
C ASP A 165 -10.07 -11.47 -16.10
N ARG A 166 -10.00 -10.39 -15.34
CA ARG A 166 -8.86 -9.43 -15.35
C ARG A 166 -7.55 -10.07 -14.91
N HIS A 167 -7.59 -10.93 -13.88
CA HIS A 167 -6.39 -11.62 -13.40
C HIS A 167 -5.83 -12.60 -14.43
N ALA A 168 -6.67 -13.14 -15.32
CA ALA A 168 -6.24 -13.99 -16.42
C ALA A 168 -5.63 -13.19 -17.60
N GLU A 169 -5.99 -11.90 -17.75
CA GLU A 169 -5.64 -11.09 -18.92
C GLU A 169 -4.55 -10.05 -18.65
N ALA A 170 -4.35 -9.67 -17.39
CA ALA A 170 -3.44 -8.58 -17.02
C ALA A 170 -2.54 -8.96 -15.83
N PRO A 171 -1.31 -8.40 -15.74
CA PRO A 171 -0.44 -8.67 -14.63
C PRO A 171 -0.95 -8.02 -13.34
N PHE A 172 -0.83 -8.78 -12.24
CA PHE A 172 -1.08 -8.34 -10.88
C PHE A 172 0.20 -8.35 -10.05
N SER A 173 0.21 -7.59 -8.95
CA SER A 173 1.32 -7.62 -8.00
C SER A 173 1.48 -9.02 -7.40
N ALA A 174 2.72 -9.42 -7.12
CA ALA A 174 3.04 -10.78 -6.67
C ALA A 174 2.33 -11.17 -5.36
N TRP A 175 2.06 -10.20 -4.49
CA TRP A 175 1.39 -10.40 -3.20
C TRP A 175 -0.14 -10.43 -3.29
N PHE A 176 -0.74 -9.97 -4.41
CA PHE A 176 -2.18 -9.71 -4.51
C PHE A 176 -3.04 -10.88 -4.05
N MET A 177 -2.83 -12.08 -4.60
CA MET A 177 -3.64 -13.25 -4.26
C MET A 177 -3.44 -13.68 -2.81
N THR A 178 -2.22 -13.58 -2.29
CA THR A 178 -1.91 -13.91 -0.89
C THR A 178 -2.70 -13.04 0.10
N VAL A 179 -2.70 -11.71 -0.12
CA VAL A 179 -3.42 -10.78 0.77
C VAL A 179 -4.94 -10.85 0.57
N LEU A 180 -5.42 -11.09 -0.68
CA LEU A 180 -6.83 -11.27 -0.97
C LEU A 180 -7.37 -12.53 -0.28
N ASP A 181 -6.69 -13.66 -0.41
CA ASP A 181 -7.12 -14.94 0.18
C ASP A 181 -7.14 -14.85 1.71
N ALA A 182 -6.16 -14.20 2.32
CA ALA A 182 -6.12 -13.98 3.76
C ALA A 182 -7.24 -13.04 4.25
N ALA A 183 -7.65 -12.05 3.45
CA ALA A 183 -8.73 -11.12 3.78
C ALA A 183 -10.14 -11.69 3.50
N ARG A 184 -10.28 -12.79 2.74
CA ARG A 184 -11.58 -13.34 2.32
C ARG A 184 -12.62 -13.50 3.43
N PRO A 185 -12.30 -14.00 4.64
CA PRO A 185 -13.28 -14.12 5.70
C PRO A 185 -13.95 -12.78 6.06
N ALA A 186 -13.12 -11.74 6.22
CA ALA A 186 -13.63 -10.39 6.53
C ALA A 186 -14.34 -9.74 5.33
N ILE A 187 -13.89 -10.00 4.10
CA ILE A 187 -14.58 -9.55 2.88
C ILE A 187 -15.98 -10.16 2.80
N LYS A 188 -16.12 -11.47 3.05
CA LYS A 188 -17.43 -12.16 3.06
C LYS A 188 -18.35 -11.60 4.13
N GLU A 189 -17.83 -11.29 5.30
CA GLU A 189 -18.60 -10.67 6.38
C GLU A 189 -19.09 -9.26 5.98
N LEU A 190 -18.21 -8.46 5.37
CA LEU A 190 -18.53 -7.10 4.94
C LEU A 190 -19.55 -7.06 3.78
N THR A 191 -19.36 -7.90 2.76
CA THR A 191 -20.17 -7.87 1.52
C THR A 191 -21.41 -8.76 1.60
N GLY A 192 -21.50 -9.63 2.60
CA GLY A 192 -22.58 -10.59 2.78
C GLY A 192 -22.61 -11.72 1.74
N PRO A 193 -23.57 -12.66 1.87
CA PRO A 193 -23.66 -13.84 0.99
C PRO A 193 -23.85 -13.51 -0.48
N SER A 194 -24.46 -12.36 -0.78
CA SER A 194 -24.75 -11.93 -2.15
C SER A 194 -23.52 -11.35 -2.87
N GLY A 195 -22.48 -11.01 -2.15
CA GLY A 195 -21.26 -10.39 -2.73
C GLY A 195 -20.44 -11.33 -3.61
N GLY A 196 -20.57 -12.65 -3.41
CA GLY A 196 -19.89 -13.67 -4.23
C GLY A 196 -18.38 -13.77 -4.00
N TRP A 197 -17.83 -13.08 -2.99
CA TRP A 197 -16.39 -13.05 -2.65
C TRP A 197 -15.88 -14.26 -1.88
#